data_d2907374eb2e9788eec9e9db30515328
#
_entry.id   d2907374eb2e9788eec9e9db30515328
#
_cell.length_a   1.000
_cell.length_b   1.000
_cell.length_c   1.000
_cell.angle_alpha   90.00
_cell.angle_beta   90.00
_cell.angle_gamma   90.00
#
_symmetry.space_group_name_H-M   'P 1'
#
loop_
_entity.id
_entity.type
_entity.pdbx_description
1 polymer ?
#
loop_
_entity_poly.entity_id
_entity_poly.type
_entity_poly.pdbx_seq_one_letter_code
_entity_poly.pdbx_strand_id
1 'polypeptide(L)'
;YYKKENVLNIVTWIYTDIIIDGQPMKAQAPLIVSASRSTDIPAFYADWFFHRLEKGYSAWTNPFNGVKLYVSFENTRFIVFWSKNPRPLLPYLHILKERNIKCYVQYTLNDYEQEKLEKVPSLATRIETFKLLVEQLGRGAVIWRFDPMILTDDISMDDLLRKVQNIGDLLKDYTNKLVFSYADIAMYKKVKHNLDVNGIPYHEWEMEQMEEFASRLSAMNRERGWNFQLATCGEKIDLSKYGILHNRCIDGDLITRLAWDDKKLMDFMKVKIEDAPAPTLFGEPELPQGAIRLPHNHYFISTHKKDSGQRQFCGCMASKDIGEYNTCPHLCEYCYANATKDLAIKNWKQHQQNKFADTITGK
;
A
#
# COMPACT_ATOMS: atom_id res chain seq x y z
N TYR A 1 41.81 -12.35 -7.18
CA TYR A 1 41.32 -12.21 -5.83
C TYR A 1 40.83 -10.77 -5.61
N TYR A 2 39.57 -10.48 -5.98
CA TYR A 2 38.86 -9.27 -5.53
C TYR A 2 37.74 -9.73 -4.58
N LYS A 3 37.90 -9.48 -3.28
CA LYS A 3 36.82 -9.54 -2.31
C LYS A 3 35.83 -8.46 -2.70
N LYS A 4 34.66 -8.85 -3.23
CA LYS A 4 33.46 -7.99 -3.24
C LYS A 4 33.04 -7.83 -1.80
N GLU A 5 33.27 -6.65 -1.23
CA GLU A 5 32.61 -6.23 0.00
C GLU A 5 31.13 -6.09 -0.30
N ASN A 6 30.34 -7.10 0.09
CA ASN A 6 28.90 -6.99 0.20
C ASN A 6 28.59 -6.03 1.36
N VAL A 7 28.55 -4.75 1.09
CA VAL A 7 27.90 -3.80 2.00
C VAL A 7 26.43 -4.11 1.97
N LEU A 8 25.98 -4.99 2.83
CA LEU A 8 24.58 -5.14 3.18
C LEU A 8 24.11 -3.76 3.68
N ASN A 9 23.34 -3.05 2.87
CA ASN A 9 22.62 -1.85 3.29
C ASN A 9 21.54 -2.29 4.28
N ILE A 10 21.93 -2.59 5.52
CA ILE A 10 21.00 -2.86 6.61
C ILE A 10 20.34 -1.53 6.91
N VAL A 11 19.02 -1.48 6.79
CA VAL A 11 18.23 -0.35 7.29
C VAL A 11 18.50 -0.23 8.77
N THR A 12 19.27 0.78 9.17
CA THR A 12 19.52 1.04 10.58
C THR A 12 18.26 1.69 11.14
N TRP A 13 17.46 0.92 11.87
CA TRP A 13 16.28 1.42 12.56
C TRP A 13 16.68 2.42 13.65
N ILE A 14 15.98 3.54 13.70
CA ILE A 14 16.08 4.48 14.81
C ILE A 14 15.32 3.88 16.00
N TYR A 15 15.92 3.91 17.17
CA TYR A 15 15.31 3.47 18.43
C TYR A 15 15.20 4.65 19.39
N THR A 16 14.15 4.63 20.19
CA THR A 16 13.94 5.56 21.31
C THR A 16 13.50 4.79 22.55
N ASP A 17 13.60 5.41 23.71
CA ASP A 17 13.03 4.88 24.94
C ASP A 17 11.63 5.46 25.15
N ILE A 18 10.66 4.60 25.40
CA ILE A 18 9.30 4.97 25.76
C ILE A 18 9.00 4.46 27.17
N ILE A 19 8.13 5.15 27.91
CA ILE A 19 7.75 4.73 29.26
C ILE A 19 6.42 3.97 29.19
N ILE A 20 6.42 2.72 29.64
CA ILE A 20 5.23 1.86 29.75
C ILE A 20 5.14 1.38 31.19
N ASP A 21 4.04 1.67 31.86
CA ASP A 21 3.80 1.32 33.27
C ASP A 21 4.96 1.74 34.18
N GLY A 22 5.54 2.92 33.91
CA GLY A 22 6.67 3.48 34.66
C GLY A 22 8.04 2.88 34.34
N GLN A 23 8.13 1.94 33.37
CA GLN A 23 9.38 1.29 32.98
C GLN A 23 9.85 1.77 31.61
N PRO A 24 11.14 2.03 31.39
CA PRO A 24 11.69 2.36 30.09
C PRO A 24 11.74 1.12 29.20
N MET A 25 11.16 1.21 28.02
CA MET A 25 11.12 0.17 26.99
C MET A 25 11.72 0.68 25.69
N LYS A 26 12.56 -0.14 25.05
CA LYS A 26 13.08 0.17 23.71
C LYS A 26 11.99 0.05 22.65
N ALA A 27 11.79 1.10 21.85
CA ALA A 27 10.84 1.14 20.74
C ALA A 27 11.55 1.54 19.44
N GLN A 28 11.13 0.93 18.33
CA GLN A 28 11.51 1.42 17.01
C GLN A 28 10.77 2.74 16.75
N ALA A 29 11.46 3.75 16.23
CA ALA A 29 10.90 5.09 15.95
C ALA A 29 11.00 5.42 14.46
N PRO A 30 10.18 4.78 13.58
CA PRO A 30 10.25 4.93 12.13
C PRO A 30 9.75 6.30 11.67
N LEU A 31 10.36 6.85 10.62
CA LEU A 31 9.82 8.00 9.91
C LEU A 31 8.66 7.62 8.98
N ILE A 32 8.69 6.42 8.42
CA ILE A 32 7.67 5.91 7.51
C ILE A 32 7.03 4.66 8.11
N VAL A 33 5.72 4.72 8.32
CA VAL A 33 4.89 3.64 8.86
C VAL A 33 4.02 3.04 7.76
N SER A 34 3.88 1.73 7.76
CA SER A 34 3.01 0.92 6.91
C SER A 34 1.82 0.43 7.75
N ALA A 35 0.61 0.87 7.45
CA ALA A 35 -0.60 0.56 8.19
C ALA A 35 -1.69 -0.03 7.29
N SER A 36 -1.71 -1.31 6.92
CA SER A 36 -0.66 -2.32 7.02
C SER A 36 -0.77 -3.30 5.84
N ARG A 37 0.25 -4.10 5.59
CA ARG A 37 0.22 -5.18 4.58
C ARG A 37 -0.36 -6.49 5.13
N SER A 38 -0.46 -6.63 6.45
CA SER A 38 -0.90 -7.87 7.11
C SER A 38 -2.34 -7.83 7.60
N THR A 39 -2.95 -6.62 7.66
CA THR A 39 -4.36 -6.43 8.04
C THR A 39 -4.89 -5.11 7.49
N ASP A 40 -6.20 -4.95 7.44
CA ASP A 40 -6.85 -3.70 7.00
C ASP A 40 -7.12 -2.79 8.20
N ILE A 41 -6.09 -2.01 8.59
CA ILE A 41 -6.18 -1.05 9.70
C ILE A 41 -7.26 0.01 9.43
N PRO A 42 -7.31 0.66 8.24
CA PRO A 42 -8.33 1.65 7.95
C PRO A 42 -9.76 1.14 8.08
N ALA A 43 -10.02 -0.12 7.71
CA ALA A 43 -11.37 -0.66 7.70
C ALA A 43 -11.87 -1.09 9.08
N PHE A 44 -11.00 -1.62 9.93
CA PHE A 44 -11.40 -2.32 11.16
C PHE A 44 -10.77 -1.78 12.43
N TYR A 45 -9.65 -1.08 12.32
CA TYR A 45 -8.79 -0.68 13.43
C TYR A 45 -8.43 0.80 13.38
N ALA A 46 -9.22 1.64 12.68
CA ALA A 46 -8.94 3.07 12.58
C ALA A 46 -8.96 3.75 13.96
N ASP A 47 -9.98 3.44 14.79
CA ASP A 47 -10.10 3.95 16.15
C ASP A 47 -8.93 3.50 17.04
N TRP A 48 -8.53 2.23 16.97
CA TRP A 48 -7.33 1.71 17.64
C TRP A 48 -6.08 2.47 17.19
N PHE A 49 -5.88 2.61 15.90
CA PHE A 49 -4.68 3.22 15.35
C PHE A 49 -4.53 4.68 15.82
N PHE A 50 -5.60 5.48 15.72
CA PHE A 50 -5.56 6.88 16.16
C PHE A 50 -5.43 7.03 17.67
N HIS A 51 -6.05 6.15 18.44
CA HIS A 51 -5.80 6.07 19.89
C HIS A 51 -4.32 5.76 20.19
N ARG A 52 -3.72 4.79 19.49
CA ARG A 52 -2.29 4.46 19.66
C ARG A 52 -1.37 5.59 19.21
N LEU A 53 -1.73 6.28 18.12
CA LEU A 53 -1.02 7.47 17.66
C LEU A 53 -1.07 8.60 18.71
N GLU A 54 -2.20 8.78 19.39
CA GLU A 54 -2.34 9.72 20.50
C GLU A 54 -1.45 9.31 21.71
N LYS A 55 -1.43 8.03 22.05
CA LYS A 55 -0.56 7.49 23.11
C LYS A 55 0.94 7.53 22.76
N GLY A 56 1.27 7.79 21.48
CA GLY A 56 2.64 7.91 20.99
C GLY A 56 3.34 6.59 20.66
N TYR A 57 2.71 5.43 20.89
CA TYR A 57 3.26 4.12 20.58
C TYR A 57 2.20 3.06 20.34
N SER A 58 2.58 1.99 19.64
CA SER A 58 1.86 0.72 19.57
C SER A 58 2.81 -0.44 19.84
N ALA A 59 2.24 -1.61 20.17
CA ALA A 59 3.00 -2.85 20.24
C ALA A 59 2.67 -3.73 19.02
N TRP A 60 3.64 -4.53 18.63
CA TRP A 60 3.54 -5.50 17.55
C TRP A 60 4.15 -6.82 18.01
N THR A 61 3.40 -7.90 17.83
CA THR A 61 3.89 -9.23 18.21
C THR A 61 4.59 -9.87 17.01
N ASN A 62 5.87 -10.19 17.17
CA ASN A 62 6.63 -10.86 16.13
C ASN A 62 6.05 -12.27 15.87
N PRO A 63 5.56 -12.57 14.67
CA PRO A 63 4.88 -13.83 14.38
C PRO A 63 5.81 -15.06 14.40
N PHE A 64 7.14 -14.84 14.39
CA PHE A 64 8.11 -15.94 14.38
C PHE A 64 8.52 -16.40 15.76
N ASN A 65 8.61 -15.50 16.73
CA ASN A 65 9.10 -15.81 18.09
C ASN A 65 8.16 -15.38 19.23
N GLY A 66 7.01 -14.75 18.90
CA GLY A 66 6.03 -14.29 19.88
C GLY A 66 6.48 -13.09 20.74
N VAL A 67 7.66 -12.52 20.48
CA VAL A 67 8.17 -11.40 21.27
C VAL A 67 7.40 -10.12 20.93
N LYS A 68 6.91 -9.42 21.95
CA LYS A 68 6.27 -8.11 21.83
C LYS A 68 7.36 -7.06 21.60
N LEU A 69 7.21 -6.30 20.51
CA LEU A 69 8.08 -5.20 20.11
C LEU A 69 7.28 -3.91 20.09
N TYR A 70 7.88 -2.81 20.48
CA TYR A 70 7.24 -1.52 20.53
C TYR A 70 7.64 -0.64 19.33
N VAL A 71 6.68 0.14 18.84
CA VAL A 71 6.86 1.12 17.78
C VAL A 71 6.42 2.48 18.31
N SER A 72 7.36 3.42 18.39
CA SER A 72 7.09 4.82 18.74
C SER A 72 6.69 5.62 17.51
N PHE A 73 5.67 6.46 17.62
CA PHE A 73 5.24 7.37 16.57
C PHE A 73 5.89 8.76 16.66
N GLU A 74 6.80 8.97 17.60
CA GLU A 74 7.47 10.26 17.84
C GLU A 74 8.14 10.83 16.58
N ASN A 75 8.80 9.97 15.81
CA ASN A 75 9.51 10.35 14.61
C ASN A 75 8.69 10.18 13.32
N THR A 76 7.46 9.67 13.40
CA THR A 76 6.64 9.38 12.23
C THR A 76 6.28 10.67 11.48
N ARG A 77 6.60 10.70 10.19
CA ARG A 77 6.33 11.81 9.26
C ARG A 77 5.40 11.40 8.13
N PHE A 78 5.40 10.10 7.80
CA PHE A 78 4.62 9.60 6.69
C PHE A 78 3.98 8.25 7.02
N ILE A 79 2.72 8.06 6.60
CA ILE A 79 1.99 6.82 6.78
C ILE A 79 1.44 6.35 5.44
N VAL A 80 1.67 5.08 5.11
CA VAL A 80 1.06 4.44 3.97
C VAL A 80 0.00 3.47 4.47
N PHE A 81 -1.24 3.70 4.06
CA PHE A 81 -2.36 2.84 4.40
C PHE A 81 -2.66 1.85 3.26
N TRP A 82 -3.07 0.64 3.60
CA TRP A 82 -3.67 -0.33 2.69
C TRP A 82 -5.07 -0.65 3.16
N SER A 83 -6.03 -0.61 2.26
CA SER A 83 -7.40 -0.92 2.62
C SER A 83 -8.25 -1.36 1.43
N LYS A 84 -9.24 -2.22 1.72
CA LYS A 84 -10.36 -2.54 0.83
C LYS A 84 -11.62 -1.74 1.16
N ASN A 85 -11.64 -1.09 2.34
CA ASN A 85 -12.72 -0.22 2.79
C ASN A 85 -12.22 0.87 3.74
N PRO A 86 -11.56 1.91 3.25
CA PRO A 86 -11.00 2.96 4.11
C PRO A 86 -12.04 3.97 4.63
N ARG A 87 -13.34 3.73 4.49
CA ARG A 87 -14.38 4.65 4.95
C ARG A 87 -14.28 5.01 6.44
N PRO A 88 -13.96 4.06 7.37
CA PRO A 88 -13.77 4.39 8.78
C PRO A 88 -12.56 5.28 9.09
N LEU A 89 -11.62 5.41 8.14
CA LEU A 89 -10.46 6.31 8.27
C LEU A 89 -10.83 7.79 8.10
N LEU A 90 -11.83 8.10 7.28
CA LEU A 90 -12.19 9.47 6.89
C LEU A 90 -12.34 10.45 8.06
N PRO A 91 -13.03 10.11 9.17
CA PRO A 91 -13.22 11.02 10.30
C PRO A 91 -11.92 11.41 11.02
N TYR A 92 -10.85 10.63 10.84
CA TYR A 92 -9.58 10.79 11.56
C TYR A 92 -8.49 11.50 10.76
N LEU A 93 -8.66 11.72 9.45
CA LEU A 93 -7.60 12.28 8.60
C LEU A 93 -7.14 13.68 9.03
N HIS A 94 -8.02 14.48 9.66
CA HIS A 94 -7.68 15.78 10.20
C HIS A 94 -6.58 15.69 11.27
N ILE A 95 -6.56 14.61 12.10
CA ILE A 95 -5.55 14.40 13.14
C ILE A 95 -4.15 14.27 12.53
N LEU A 96 -4.03 13.60 11.39
CA LEU A 96 -2.74 13.50 10.68
C LEU A 96 -2.27 14.87 10.20
N LYS A 97 -3.21 15.66 9.65
CA LYS A 97 -2.91 17.04 9.20
C LYS A 97 -2.45 17.92 10.35
N GLU A 98 -3.13 17.89 11.50
CA GLU A 98 -2.77 18.65 12.71
C GLU A 98 -1.38 18.27 13.23
N ARG A 99 -1.00 16.99 13.11
CA ARG A 99 0.31 16.48 13.52
C ARG A 99 1.39 16.64 12.44
N ASN A 100 1.06 17.25 11.30
CA ASN A 100 1.93 17.36 10.13
C ASN A 100 2.47 15.99 9.65
N ILE A 101 1.65 14.95 9.74
CA ILE A 101 1.94 13.61 9.21
C ILE A 101 1.23 13.49 7.87
N LYS A 102 2.00 13.31 6.80
CA LYS A 102 1.43 13.07 5.46
C LYS A 102 1.10 11.60 5.27
N CYS A 103 0.19 11.31 4.36
CA CYS A 103 -0.16 9.93 4.04
C CYS A 103 -0.63 9.76 2.59
N TYR A 104 -0.66 8.53 2.13
CA TYR A 104 -1.44 8.09 0.97
C TYR A 104 -2.07 6.72 1.24
N VAL A 105 -3.07 6.40 0.44
CA VAL A 105 -3.85 5.17 0.58
C VAL A 105 -3.66 4.28 -0.65
N GLN A 106 -3.21 3.06 -0.43
CA GLN A 106 -3.25 1.95 -1.38
C GLN A 106 -4.65 1.33 -1.29
N TYR A 107 -5.58 1.78 -2.12
CA TYR A 107 -6.97 1.35 -2.05
C TYR A 107 -7.22 0.18 -2.99
N THR A 108 -7.35 -1.02 -2.42
CA THR A 108 -7.73 -2.21 -3.20
C THR A 108 -9.23 -2.19 -3.47
N LEU A 109 -9.58 -1.91 -4.69
CA LEU A 109 -10.94 -1.81 -5.19
C LEU A 109 -11.11 -2.76 -6.36
N ASN A 110 -11.38 -4.01 -6.03
CA ASN A 110 -11.73 -5.09 -6.95
C ASN A 110 -13.25 -5.14 -7.12
N ASP A 111 -13.73 -5.84 -8.16
CA ASP A 111 -15.14 -6.10 -8.39
C ASP A 111 -15.40 -7.62 -8.36
N TYR A 112 -15.34 -8.18 -7.14
CA TYR A 112 -15.62 -9.60 -6.87
C TYR A 112 -16.88 -9.79 -6.02
N GLU A 113 -17.82 -8.85 -6.16
CA GLU A 113 -19.06 -8.84 -5.35
C GLU A 113 -19.98 -10.01 -5.71
N GLN A 114 -20.12 -10.31 -7.01
CA GLN A 114 -20.97 -11.41 -7.48
C GLN A 114 -20.38 -12.77 -7.13
N GLU A 115 -19.07 -12.90 -7.25
CA GLU A 115 -18.34 -14.14 -6.97
C GLU A 115 -18.09 -14.36 -5.47
N LYS A 116 -18.42 -13.38 -4.63
CA LYS A 116 -18.30 -13.43 -3.17
C LYS A 116 -16.91 -13.78 -2.65
N LEU A 117 -15.87 -13.39 -3.42
CA LEU A 117 -14.49 -13.69 -3.03
C LEU A 117 -13.98 -12.78 -1.89
N GLU A 118 -14.72 -11.72 -1.55
CA GLU A 118 -14.36 -10.73 -0.54
C GLU A 118 -15.58 -10.35 0.31
N LYS A 119 -15.38 -10.19 1.61
CA LYS A 119 -16.39 -9.60 2.48
C LYS A 119 -16.15 -8.09 2.63
N VAL A 120 -16.63 -7.33 1.67
CA VAL A 120 -16.47 -5.87 1.57
C VAL A 120 -17.83 -5.20 1.33
N PRO A 121 -17.96 -3.87 1.54
CA PRO A 121 -19.13 -3.13 1.11
C PRO A 121 -19.31 -3.17 -0.41
N SER A 122 -20.51 -2.79 -0.89
CA SER A 122 -20.81 -2.75 -2.32
C SER A 122 -19.80 -1.90 -3.11
N LEU A 123 -19.59 -2.23 -4.38
CA LEU A 123 -18.69 -1.50 -5.27
C LEU A 123 -19.04 -0.01 -5.31
N ALA A 124 -20.33 0.32 -5.39
CA ALA A 124 -20.81 1.71 -5.41
C ALA A 124 -20.39 2.48 -4.14
N THR A 125 -20.54 1.87 -2.96
CA THR A 125 -20.10 2.47 -1.68
C THR A 125 -18.59 2.67 -1.63
N ARG A 126 -17.82 1.72 -2.17
CA ARG A 126 -16.35 1.80 -2.20
C ARG A 126 -15.85 2.86 -3.18
N ILE A 127 -16.51 3.03 -4.33
CA ILE A 127 -16.23 4.12 -5.29
C ILE A 127 -16.53 5.47 -4.67
N GLU A 128 -17.67 5.64 -4.00
CA GLU A 128 -17.97 6.86 -3.25
C GLU A 128 -16.88 7.16 -2.21
N THR A 129 -16.48 6.16 -1.44
CA THR A 129 -15.39 6.29 -0.45
C THR A 129 -14.07 6.70 -1.10
N PHE A 130 -13.76 6.19 -2.29
CA PHE A 130 -12.58 6.59 -3.04
C PHE A 130 -12.60 8.09 -3.36
N LYS A 131 -13.73 8.59 -3.85
CA LYS A 131 -13.93 10.01 -4.17
C LYS A 131 -13.78 10.90 -2.94
N LEU A 132 -14.42 10.53 -1.82
CA LEU A 132 -14.30 11.25 -0.54
C LEU A 132 -12.87 11.30 -0.01
N LEU A 133 -12.08 10.23 -0.18
CA LEU A 133 -10.67 10.24 0.17
C LEU A 133 -9.86 11.22 -0.71
N VAL A 134 -10.15 11.25 -2.00
CA VAL A 134 -9.48 12.17 -2.93
C VAL A 134 -9.81 13.62 -2.60
N GLU A 135 -11.03 13.92 -2.20
CA GLU A 135 -11.43 15.26 -1.72
C GLU A 135 -10.63 15.71 -0.50
N GLN A 136 -10.31 14.79 0.42
CA GLN A 136 -9.54 15.12 1.63
C GLN A 136 -8.02 15.09 1.46
N LEU A 137 -7.50 14.16 0.66
CA LEU A 137 -6.05 13.90 0.51
C LEU A 137 -5.45 14.47 -0.77
N GLY A 138 -6.28 14.80 -1.74
CA GLY A 138 -5.87 15.23 -3.08
C GLY A 138 -5.68 14.08 -4.07
N ARG A 139 -5.84 14.41 -5.37
CA ARG A 139 -5.59 13.49 -6.47
C ARG A 139 -4.12 13.05 -6.46
N GLY A 140 -3.88 11.75 -6.58
CA GLY A 140 -2.54 11.14 -6.52
C GLY A 140 -2.15 10.60 -5.15
N ALA A 141 -2.85 10.99 -4.07
CA ALA A 141 -2.67 10.40 -2.74
C ALA A 141 -3.57 9.16 -2.49
N VAL A 142 -4.44 8.81 -3.43
CA VAL A 142 -5.25 7.59 -3.40
C VAL A 142 -4.93 6.77 -4.64
N ILE A 143 -4.29 5.62 -4.43
CA ILE A 143 -3.84 4.73 -5.49
C ILE A 143 -4.85 3.61 -5.65
N TRP A 144 -5.41 3.48 -6.85
CA TRP A 144 -6.28 2.36 -7.15
C TRP A 144 -5.47 1.09 -7.34
N ARG A 145 -5.87 0.03 -6.66
CA ARG A 145 -5.33 -1.31 -6.84
C ARG A 145 -6.45 -2.25 -7.25
N PHE A 146 -6.27 -2.96 -8.36
CA PHE A 146 -7.04 -4.15 -8.68
C PHE A 146 -6.13 -5.36 -8.45
N ASP A 147 -6.16 -5.92 -7.23
CA ASP A 147 -5.09 -6.78 -6.75
C ASP A 147 -5.63 -7.83 -5.76
N PRO A 148 -5.54 -9.13 -6.13
CA PRO A 148 -5.04 -9.70 -7.37
C PRO A 148 -6.12 -9.83 -8.48
N MET A 149 -5.67 -10.00 -9.74
CA MET A 149 -6.47 -10.50 -10.86
C MET A 149 -6.54 -12.02 -10.76
N ILE A 150 -7.70 -12.57 -10.42
CA ILE A 150 -7.90 -14.01 -10.23
C ILE A 150 -8.76 -14.57 -11.37
N LEU A 151 -8.30 -15.67 -11.97
CA LEU A 151 -9.06 -16.45 -12.95
C LEU A 151 -9.76 -17.61 -12.25
N THR A 152 -11.04 -17.81 -12.58
CA THR A 152 -11.85 -18.93 -12.09
C THR A 152 -12.73 -19.45 -13.24
N ASP A 153 -13.50 -20.50 -13.02
CA ASP A 153 -14.48 -20.95 -14.01
C ASP A 153 -15.53 -19.86 -14.31
N ASP A 154 -15.80 -18.98 -13.33
CA ASP A 154 -16.77 -17.90 -13.43
C ASP A 154 -16.14 -16.54 -13.80
N ILE A 155 -14.83 -16.42 -13.82
CA ILE A 155 -14.09 -15.17 -14.07
C ILE A 155 -13.04 -15.41 -15.14
N SER A 156 -13.36 -15.04 -16.38
CA SER A 156 -12.43 -15.04 -17.50
C SER A 156 -11.55 -13.77 -17.53
N MET A 157 -10.55 -13.76 -18.41
CA MET A 157 -9.76 -12.56 -18.71
C MET A 157 -10.63 -11.41 -19.23
N ASP A 158 -11.63 -11.70 -20.05
CA ASP A 158 -12.57 -10.70 -20.58
C ASP A 158 -13.45 -10.11 -19.47
N ASP A 159 -13.86 -10.92 -18.49
CA ASP A 159 -14.58 -10.44 -17.32
C ASP A 159 -13.74 -9.49 -16.48
N LEU A 160 -12.46 -9.82 -16.26
CA LEU A 160 -11.53 -8.95 -15.54
C LEU A 160 -11.32 -7.62 -16.26
N LEU A 161 -11.12 -7.63 -17.59
CA LEU A 161 -11.00 -6.41 -18.38
C LEU A 161 -12.27 -5.55 -18.30
N ARG A 162 -13.45 -6.16 -18.36
CA ARG A 162 -14.73 -5.46 -18.20
C ARG A 162 -14.89 -4.86 -16.81
N LYS A 163 -14.53 -5.59 -15.74
CA LYS A 163 -14.54 -5.11 -14.35
C LYS A 163 -13.60 -3.91 -14.17
N VAL A 164 -12.39 -4.00 -14.71
CA VAL A 164 -11.42 -2.89 -14.70
C VAL A 164 -11.95 -1.69 -15.49
N GLN A 165 -12.57 -1.92 -16.65
CA GLN A 165 -13.17 -0.86 -17.44
C GLN A 165 -14.24 -0.10 -16.67
N ASN A 166 -15.17 -0.82 -16.05
CA ASN A 166 -16.27 -0.22 -15.30
C ASN A 166 -15.76 0.67 -14.14
N ILE A 167 -14.75 0.21 -13.41
CA ILE A 167 -14.15 0.99 -12.33
C ILE A 167 -13.31 2.14 -12.87
N GLY A 168 -12.51 1.90 -13.91
CA GLY A 168 -11.62 2.90 -14.51
C GLY A 168 -12.37 4.12 -15.03
N ASP A 169 -13.51 3.91 -15.67
CA ASP A 169 -14.38 5.00 -16.16
C ASP A 169 -14.90 5.89 -15.02
N LEU A 170 -15.12 5.31 -13.83
CA LEU A 170 -15.60 6.03 -12.64
C LEU A 170 -14.48 6.71 -11.87
N LEU A 171 -13.21 6.26 -12.04
CA LEU A 171 -12.06 6.74 -11.29
C LEU A 171 -11.07 7.59 -12.11
N LYS A 172 -11.24 7.73 -13.43
CA LYS A 172 -10.29 8.42 -14.31
C LYS A 172 -9.91 9.84 -13.87
N ASP A 173 -10.84 10.54 -13.20
CA ASP A 173 -10.64 11.90 -12.74
C ASP A 173 -10.15 11.96 -11.27
N TYR A 174 -10.10 10.81 -10.57
CA TYR A 174 -9.82 10.72 -9.15
C TYR A 174 -8.48 10.08 -8.81
N THR A 175 -7.87 9.32 -9.71
CA THR A 175 -6.54 8.74 -9.51
C THR A 175 -5.66 8.90 -10.74
N ASN A 176 -4.35 8.84 -10.53
CA ASN A 176 -3.35 8.87 -11.60
C ASN A 176 -2.72 7.50 -11.85
N LYS A 177 -3.10 6.48 -11.07
CA LYS A 177 -2.38 5.20 -11.09
C LYS A 177 -3.32 4.03 -10.85
N LEU A 178 -3.15 2.99 -11.68
CA LEU A 178 -3.70 1.65 -11.46
C LEU A 178 -2.56 0.68 -11.20
N VAL A 179 -2.63 -0.02 -10.08
CA VAL A 179 -1.72 -1.12 -9.72
C VAL A 179 -2.49 -2.42 -9.75
N PHE A 180 -1.92 -3.46 -10.36
CA PHE A 180 -2.52 -4.78 -10.38
C PHE A 180 -1.47 -5.88 -10.16
N SER A 181 -1.92 -7.10 -9.88
CA SER A 181 -1.10 -8.30 -9.91
C SER A 181 -1.90 -9.46 -10.46
N TYR A 182 -1.22 -10.39 -11.09
CA TYR A 182 -1.81 -11.68 -11.45
C TYR A 182 -1.81 -12.58 -10.22
N ALA A 183 -2.88 -13.35 -10.01
CA ALA A 183 -2.95 -14.28 -8.89
C ALA A 183 -1.99 -15.46 -9.13
N ASP A 184 -0.93 -15.51 -8.35
CA ASP A 184 0.04 -16.64 -8.33
C ASP A 184 -0.37 -17.58 -7.19
N ILE A 185 -1.37 -18.42 -7.44
CA ILE A 185 -2.02 -19.24 -6.42
C ILE A 185 -1.09 -20.38 -5.98
N ALA A 186 -0.35 -20.96 -6.91
CA ALA A 186 0.59 -22.05 -6.64
C ALA A 186 1.71 -21.64 -5.68
N MET A 187 2.16 -20.38 -5.76
CA MET A 187 3.19 -19.83 -4.89
C MET A 187 2.70 -19.68 -3.44
N TYR A 188 1.41 -19.38 -3.25
CA TYR A 188 0.82 -19.11 -1.94
C TYR A 188 -0.02 -20.30 -1.43
N LYS A 189 0.63 -21.29 -0.80
CA LYS A 189 -0.02 -22.51 -0.28
C LYS A 189 -1.31 -22.24 0.52
N LYS A 190 -1.38 -21.13 1.27
CA LYS A 190 -2.59 -20.78 2.03
C LYS A 190 -3.73 -20.36 1.11
N VAL A 191 -3.44 -19.61 0.05
CA VAL A 191 -4.43 -19.17 -0.95
C VAL A 191 -4.99 -20.41 -1.65
N LYS A 192 -4.09 -21.27 -2.15
CA LYS A 192 -4.47 -22.55 -2.77
C LYS A 192 -5.38 -23.35 -1.86
N HIS A 193 -4.97 -23.57 -0.60
CA HIS A 193 -5.76 -24.33 0.38
C HIS A 193 -7.15 -23.72 0.60
N ASN A 194 -7.25 -22.39 0.74
CA ASN A 194 -8.53 -21.73 0.96
C ASN A 194 -9.47 -21.90 -0.25
N LEU A 195 -8.97 -21.75 -1.46
CA LEU A 195 -9.77 -21.95 -2.68
C LEU A 195 -10.23 -23.41 -2.81
N ASP A 196 -9.32 -24.35 -2.61
CA ASP A 196 -9.63 -25.79 -2.68
C ASP A 196 -10.70 -26.20 -1.65
N VAL A 197 -10.57 -25.78 -0.38
CA VAL A 197 -11.52 -26.11 0.70
C VAL A 197 -12.90 -25.48 0.47
N ASN A 198 -12.94 -24.26 -0.12
CA ASN A 198 -14.21 -23.59 -0.40
C ASN A 198 -14.80 -23.97 -1.76
N GLY A 199 -14.19 -24.92 -2.48
CA GLY A 199 -14.69 -25.42 -3.76
C GLY A 199 -14.71 -24.34 -4.85
N ILE A 200 -13.76 -23.40 -4.83
CA ILE A 200 -13.62 -22.35 -5.83
C ILE A 200 -12.62 -22.83 -6.88
N PRO A 201 -13.06 -23.26 -8.06
CA PRO A 201 -12.16 -23.64 -9.14
C PRO A 201 -11.39 -22.39 -9.62
N TYR A 202 -10.08 -22.54 -9.78
CA TYR A 202 -9.21 -21.43 -10.21
C TYR A 202 -8.25 -21.88 -11.30
N HIS A 203 -7.73 -20.90 -12.05
CA HIS A 203 -6.73 -21.11 -13.07
C HIS A 203 -5.52 -20.23 -12.80
N GLU A 204 -4.31 -20.78 -13.06
CA GLU A 204 -3.09 -19.99 -13.08
C GLU A 204 -3.03 -19.15 -14.36
N TRP A 205 -2.37 -18.02 -14.30
CA TRP A 205 -2.11 -17.21 -15.47
C TRP A 205 -0.94 -17.78 -16.27
N GLU A 206 -1.19 -18.06 -17.54
CA GLU A 206 -0.10 -18.36 -18.49
C GLU A 206 0.57 -17.07 -18.96
N MET A 207 1.85 -17.16 -19.36
CA MET A 207 2.63 -15.98 -19.75
C MET A 207 1.99 -15.22 -20.91
N GLU A 208 1.49 -15.95 -21.90
CA GLU A 208 0.80 -15.40 -23.08
C GLU A 208 -0.48 -14.65 -22.69
N GLN A 209 -1.23 -15.17 -21.74
CA GLN A 209 -2.43 -14.52 -21.19
C GLN A 209 -2.08 -13.24 -20.42
N MET A 210 -1.00 -13.25 -19.64
CA MET A 210 -0.52 -12.05 -18.95
C MET A 210 -0.14 -10.94 -19.94
N GLU A 211 0.55 -11.29 -21.02
CA GLU A 211 0.93 -10.34 -22.07
C GLU A 211 -0.29 -9.82 -22.85
N GLU A 212 -1.23 -10.69 -23.19
CA GLU A 212 -2.48 -10.31 -23.86
C GLU A 212 -3.29 -9.34 -22.98
N PHE A 213 -3.49 -9.69 -21.71
CA PHE A 213 -4.17 -8.82 -20.76
C PHE A 213 -3.50 -7.45 -20.66
N ALA A 214 -2.17 -7.42 -20.52
CA ALA A 214 -1.38 -6.19 -20.41
C ALA A 214 -1.52 -5.32 -21.68
N SER A 215 -1.47 -5.92 -22.85
CA SER A 215 -1.65 -5.24 -24.14
C SER A 215 -3.04 -4.60 -24.24
N ARG A 216 -4.07 -5.38 -23.93
CA ARG A 216 -5.48 -4.93 -23.99
C ARG A 216 -5.77 -3.85 -22.93
N LEU A 217 -5.25 -4.01 -21.72
CA LEU A 217 -5.38 -3.00 -20.65
C LEU A 217 -4.69 -1.68 -21.05
N SER A 218 -3.50 -1.76 -21.63
CA SER A 218 -2.77 -0.58 -22.11
C SER A 218 -3.52 0.13 -23.25
N ALA A 219 -4.09 -0.61 -24.20
CA ALA A 219 -4.93 -0.06 -25.26
C ALA A 219 -6.17 0.64 -24.67
N MET A 220 -6.89 -0.05 -23.78
CA MET A 220 -8.06 0.47 -23.07
C MET A 220 -7.75 1.77 -22.32
N ASN A 221 -6.63 1.84 -21.60
CA ASN A 221 -6.21 3.03 -20.86
C ASN A 221 -6.06 4.26 -21.80
N ARG A 222 -5.51 4.07 -23.00
CA ARG A 222 -5.38 5.14 -24.00
C ARG A 222 -6.72 5.49 -24.64
N GLU A 223 -7.44 4.51 -25.13
CA GLU A 223 -8.69 4.69 -25.88
C GLU A 223 -9.79 5.35 -25.06
N ARG A 224 -9.84 5.05 -23.75
CA ARG A 224 -10.80 5.66 -22.82
C ARG A 224 -10.31 6.97 -22.19
N GLY A 225 -9.11 7.41 -22.52
CA GLY A 225 -8.54 8.66 -22.04
C GLY A 225 -8.28 8.68 -20.53
N TRP A 226 -8.06 7.52 -19.90
CA TRP A 226 -7.80 7.47 -18.46
C TRP A 226 -6.45 8.05 -18.08
N ASN A 227 -5.44 7.79 -18.91
CA ASN A 227 -4.06 8.24 -18.71
C ASN A 227 -3.47 7.79 -17.35
N PHE A 228 -3.88 6.62 -16.87
CA PHE A 228 -3.30 6.04 -15.66
C PHE A 228 -1.86 5.59 -15.90
N GLN A 229 -1.00 5.82 -14.93
CA GLN A 229 0.24 5.07 -14.80
C GLN A 229 -0.11 3.62 -14.45
N LEU A 230 0.08 2.70 -15.38
CA LEU A 230 -0.15 1.28 -15.14
C LEU A 230 1.09 0.65 -14.51
N ALA A 231 0.90 -0.17 -13.47
CA ALA A 231 2.00 -0.83 -12.80
C ALA A 231 1.59 -2.20 -12.21
N THR A 232 2.54 -3.15 -12.19
CA THR A 232 2.35 -4.47 -11.58
C THR A 232 2.97 -4.55 -10.19
N CYS A 233 2.37 -5.31 -9.28
CA CYS A 233 2.86 -5.47 -7.92
C CYS A 233 3.52 -6.84 -7.70
N GLY A 234 4.85 -6.86 -7.66
CA GLY A 234 5.62 -8.07 -7.30
C GLY A 234 5.75 -9.11 -8.40
N GLU A 235 5.37 -8.77 -9.63
CA GLU A 235 5.43 -9.65 -10.80
C GLU A 235 6.87 -9.84 -11.29
N LYS A 236 7.14 -11.02 -11.87
CA LYS A 236 8.42 -11.35 -12.51
C LYS A 236 8.45 -10.90 -13.95
N ILE A 237 7.29 -10.94 -14.64
CA ILE A 237 7.17 -10.60 -16.04
C ILE A 237 7.47 -9.12 -16.27
N ASP A 238 8.25 -8.81 -17.28
CA ASP A 238 8.49 -7.44 -17.75
C ASP A 238 7.44 -7.05 -18.78
N LEU A 239 6.61 -6.09 -18.42
CA LEU A 239 5.54 -5.56 -19.26
C LEU A 239 5.83 -4.14 -19.75
N SER A 240 7.09 -3.69 -19.66
CA SER A 240 7.50 -2.33 -20.05
C SER A 240 7.18 -2.00 -21.52
N LYS A 241 7.21 -3.01 -22.41
CA LYS A 241 6.79 -2.85 -23.83
C LYS A 241 5.34 -2.39 -24.00
N TYR A 242 4.49 -2.57 -22.98
CA TYR A 242 3.11 -2.09 -22.94
C TYR A 242 2.96 -0.79 -22.11
N GLY A 243 4.08 -0.20 -21.66
CA GLY A 243 4.07 0.98 -20.77
C GLY A 243 3.68 0.66 -19.33
N ILE A 244 3.75 -0.62 -18.92
CA ILE A 244 3.42 -1.08 -17.57
C ILE A 244 4.71 -1.33 -16.80
N LEU A 245 4.89 -0.64 -15.67
CA LEU A 245 6.12 -0.70 -14.88
C LEU A 245 5.94 -1.56 -13.62
N HIS A 246 7.07 -2.00 -13.04
CA HIS A 246 7.03 -2.60 -11.70
C HIS A 246 6.68 -1.55 -10.64
N ASN A 247 5.69 -1.85 -9.82
CA ASN A 247 5.20 -0.93 -8.80
C ASN A 247 6.11 -0.87 -7.56
N ARG A 248 6.04 0.28 -6.89
CA ARG A 248 6.55 0.52 -5.54
C ARG A 248 5.37 0.87 -4.65
N CYS A 249 4.98 -0.03 -3.74
CA CYS A 249 3.87 0.26 -2.83
C CYS A 249 4.27 1.26 -1.74
N ILE A 250 5.52 1.20 -1.27
CA ILE A 250 6.15 2.29 -0.52
C ILE A 250 7.04 3.01 -1.53
N ASP A 251 6.51 4.08 -2.10
CA ASP A 251 7.12 4.80 -3.22
C ASP A 251 7.76 6.10 -2.75
N GLY A 252 9.11 6.14 -2.75
CA GLY A 252 9.87 7.30 -2.33
C GLY A 252 9.59 8.55 -3.16
N ASP A 253 9.35 8.38 -4.45
CA ASP A 253 9.06 9.52 -5.33
C ASP A 253 7.66 10.10 -5.02
N LEU A 254 6.68 9.23 -4.73
CA LEU A 254 5.36 9.69 -4.32
C LEU A 254 5.40 10.33 -2.92
N ILE A 255 6.14 9.73 -1.98
CA ILE A 255 6.35 10.32 -0.65
C ILE A 255 6.97 11.71 -0.78
N THR A 256 8.00 11.86 -1.63
CA THR A 256 8.61 13.16 -1.90
C THR A 256 7.60 14.16 -2.46
N ARG A 257 6.79 13.77 -3.45
CA ARG A 257 5.77 14.67 -4.03
C ARG A 257 4.74 15.16 -3.01
N LEU A 258 4.38 14.32 -2.02
CA LEU A 258 3.36 14.64 -1.03
C LEU A 258 3.91 15.35 0.22
N ALA A 259 5.22 15.25 0.47
CA ALA A 259 5.86 15.75 1.69
C ALA A 259 7.23 16.41 1.43
N TRP A 260 7.43 17.00 0.26
CA TRP A 260 8.70 17.63 -0.15
C TRP A 260 9.17 18.74 0.78
N ASP A 261 8.26 19.36 1.51
CA ASP A 261 8.47 20.41 2.51
C ASP A 261 8.90 19.88 3.89
N ASP A 262 8.84 18.58 4.14
CA ASP A 262 9.32 17.97 5.38
C ASP A 262 10.83 17.68 5.29
N LYS A 263 11.63 18.62 5.77
CA LYS A 263 13.10 18.52 5.75
C LYS A 263 13.60 17.22 6.43
N LYS A 264 13.04 16.83 7.59
CA LYS A 264 13.48 15.63 8.32
C LYS A 264 13.26 14.36 7.51
N LEU A 265 12.13 14.29 6.81
CA LEU A 265 11.81 13.17 5.94
C LEU A 265 12.70 13.15 4.69
N MET A 266 12.94 14.31 4.06
CA MET A 266 13.82 14.42 2.89
C MET A 266 15.26 14.06 3.23
N ASP A 267 15.79 14.53 4.36
CA ASP A 267 17.11 14.16 4.85
C ASP A 267 17.24 12.64 5.09
N PHE A 268 16.22 12.01 5.69
CA PHE A 268 16.17 10.56 5.87
C PHE A 268 16.18 9.80 4.54
N MET A 269 15.38 10.25 3.59
CA MET A 269 15.29 9.64 2.26
C MET A 269 16.47 10.00 1.35
N LYS A 270 17.35 10.93 1.79
CA LYS A 270 18.48 11.48 1.02
C LYS A 270 18.04 12.16 -0.28
N VAL A 271 16.86 12.77 -0.25
CA VAL A 271 16.32 13.54 -1.37
C VAL A 271 16.73 14.99 -1.19
N LYS A 272 17.27 15.60 -2.25
CA LYS A 272 17.56 17.02 -2.32
C LYS A 272 16.46 17.71 -3.12
N ILE A 273 15.83 18.72 -2.51
CA ILE A 273 14.89 19.60 -3.18
C ILE A 273 15.65 20.79 -3.71
N GLU A 274 15.47 21.11 -4.97
CA GLU A 274 16.16 22.20 -5.67
C GLU A 274 15.15 23.15 -6.30
N ASP A 275 15.56 24.43 -6.41
CA ASP A 275 14.77 25.44 -7.11
C ASP A 275 14.92 25.26 -8.61
N ALA A 276 13.81 25.23 -9.34
CA ALA A 276 13.84 25.26 -10.78
C ALA A 276 14.20 26.70 -11.25
N PRO A 277 14.90 26.83 -12.37
CA PRO A 277 15.14 28.15 -12.94
C PRO A 277 13.84 28.90 -13.20
N ALA A 278 13.85 30.22 -13.08
CA ALA A 278 12.66 31.02 -13.33
C ALA A 278 12.18 30.86 -14.80
N PRO A 279 10.87 30.87 -15.04
CA PRO A 279 10.33 30.89 -16.40
C PRO A 279 10.87 32.06 -17.20
N THR A 280 11.18 31.85 -18.46
CA THR A 280 11.64 32.88 -19.39
C THR A 280 10.50 33.32 -20.31
N LEU A 281 10.69 34.39 -21.07
CA LEU A 281 9.75 34.80 -22.14
C LEU A 281 9.52 33.71 -23.21
N PHE A 282 10.42 32.72 -23.28
CA PHE A 282 10.37 31.64 -24.27
C PHE A 282 9.77 30.32 -23.70
N GLY A 283 9.25 30.37 -22.46
CA GLY A 283 8.61 29.21 -21.81
C GLY A 283 9.30 28.76 -20.52
N GLU A 284 8.84 27.62 -20.00
CA GLU A 284 9.46 27.01 -18.82
C GLU A 284 10.85 26.46 -19.16
N PRO A 285 11.85 26.69 -18.31
CA PRO A 285 13.19 26.14 -18.52
C PRO A 285 13.20 24.62 -18.47
N GLU A 286 14.10 24.03 -19.26
CA GLU A 286 14.38 22.60 -19.17
C GLU A 286 15.00 22.28 -17.81
N LEU A 287 14.47 21.24 -17.18
CA LEU A 287 15.03 20.68 -15.96
C LEU A 287 16.07 19.59 -16.30
N PRO A 288 16.99 19.28 -15.38
CA PRO A 288 17.91 18.17 -15.53
C PRO A 288 17.18 16.85 -15.91
N GLN A 289 17.86 15.99 -16.65
CA GLN A 289 17.29 14.69 -17.03
C GLN A 289 16.89 13.89 -15.79
N GLY A 290 15.68 13.35 -15.79
CA GLY A 290 15.12 12.60 -14.67
C GLY A 290 14.58 13.46 -13.53
N ALA A 291 14.57 14.80 -13.65
CA ALA A 291 13.97 15.67 -12.66
C ALA A 291 12.45 15.53 -12.62
N ILE A 292 11.90 15.54 -11.42
CA ILE A 292 10.46 15.48 -11.13
C ILE A 292 10.04 16.83 -10.57
N ARG A 293 9.12 17.51 -11.25
CA ARG A 293 8.59 18.81 -10.79
C ARG A 293 7.78 18.68 -9.51
N LEU A 294 7.91 19.69 -8.68
CA LEU A 294 7.17 19.89 -7.43
C LEU A 294 6.45 21.24 -7.45
N PRO A 295 5.51 21.49 -6.53
CA PRO A 295 4.90 22.80 -6.33
C PRO A 295 5.95 23.90 -6.04
N HIS A 296 5.55 25.17 -6.19
CA HIS A 296 6.36 26.36 -5.88
C HIS A 296 7.71 26.42 -6.60
N ASN A 297 7.74 25.94 -7.85
CA ASN A 297 8.91 25.97 -8.72
C ASN A 297 10.13 25.18 -8.19
N HIS A 298 9.87 24.10 -7.43
CA HIS A 298 10.90 23.15 -7.01
C HIS A 298 10.93 21.89 -7.89
N TYR A 299 12.00 21.16 -7.79
CA TYR A 299 12.14 19.82 -8.37
C TYR A 299 13.06 18.94 -7.52
N PHE A 300 13.05 17.66 -7.81
CA PHE A 300 14.00 16.70 -7.27
C PHE A 300 14.38 15.65 -8.32
N ILE A 301 15.52 14.98 -8.10
CA ILE A 301 15.90 13.79 -8.86
C ILE A 301 15.68 12.60 -7.96
N SER A 302 15.04 11.55 -8.49
CA SER A 302 14.75 10.33 -7.71
C SER A 302 16.01 9.72 -7.11
N THR A 303 15.99 9.53 -5.79
CA THR A 303 17.02 8.80 -5.04
C THR A 303 16.46 7.51 -4.44
N HIS A 304 15.31 7.06 -4.94
CA HIS A 304 14.61 5.91 -4.40
C HIS A 304 15.52 4.70 -4.26
N LYS A 305 15.54 4.11 -3.05
CA LYS A 305 16.28 2.90 -2.74
C LYS A 305 15.32 1.82 -2.27
N LYS A 306 15.37 0.69 -2.97
CA LYS A 306 14.64 -0.51 -2.55
C LYS A 306 15.16 -0.99 -1.20
N ASP A 307 14.24 -1.40 -0.32
CA ASP A 307 14.55 -2.14 0.90
C ASP A 307 15.06 -3.55 0.55
N SER A 308 16.27 -3.87 0.99
CA SER A 308 16.92 -5.17 0.73
C SER A 308 16.18 -6.36 1.35
N GLY A 309 15.36 -6.13 2.38
CA GLY A 309 14.51 -7.15 3.01
C GLY A 309 13.25 -7.50 2.21
N GLN A 310 12.93 -6.76 1.14
CA GLN A 310 11.77 -7.04 0.30
C GLN A 310 12.05 -8.12 -0.75
N ARG A 311 10.96 -8.79 -1.21
CA ARG A 311 11.01 -9.78 -2.30
C ARG A 311 11.75 -9.22 -3.52
N GLN A 312 12.34 -10.11 -4.34
CA GLN A 312 13.19 -9.74 -5.48
C GLN A 312 12.54 -8.69 -6.39
N PHE A 313 11.28 -8.87 -6.75
CA PHE A 313 10.55 -8.00 -7.69
C PHE A 313 9.72 -6.90 -7.00
N CYS A 314 9.82 -6.77 -5.68
CA CYS A 314 9.20 -5.68 -4.93
C CYS A 314 10.13 -4.46 -4.90
N GLY A 315 9.69 -3.32 -5.41
CA GLY A 315 10.46 -2.08 -5.43
C GLY A 315 10.29 -1.19 -4.20
N CYS A 316 9.58 -1.63 -3.14
CA CYS A 316 9.28 -0.81 -1.98
C CYS A 316 10.53 -0.36 -1.22
N MET A 317 10.55 0.89 -0.77
CA MET A 317 11.52 1.35 0.21
C MET A 317 11.17 0.88 1.63
N ALA A 318 12.12 1.07 2.57
CA ALA A 318 11.95 0.66 3.95
C ALA A 318 10.84 1.43 4.67
N SER A 319 10.00 0.69 5.40
CA SER A 319 8.95 1.22 6.27
C SER A 319 8.67 0.22 7.39
N LYS A 320 8.21 0.70 8.55
CA LYS A 320 7.79 -0.19 9.64
C LYS A 320 6.33 -0.55 9.48
N ASP A 321 6.04 -1.83 9.27
CA ASP A 321 4.68 -2.35 9.32
C ASP A 321 4.23 -2.56 10.77
N ILE A 322 3.02 -2.11 11.09
CA ILE A 322 2.43 -2.16 12.43
C ILE A 322 1.22 -3.09 12.54
N GLY A 323 0.89 -3.80 11.47
CA GLY A 323 -0.21 -4.75 11.47
C GLY A 323 0.19 -6.13 11.99
N GLU A 324 -0.81 -6.96 12.26
CA GLU A 324 -0.63 -8.35 12.69
C GLU A 324 -1.35 -9.31 11.72
N TYR A 325 -0.72 -10.44 11.44
CA TYR A 325 -1.33 -11.52 10.67
C TYR A 325 -2.53 -12.13 11.42
N ASN A 326 -3.46 -12.72 10.68
CA ASN A 326 -4.66 -13.37 11.21
C ASN A 326 -5.61 -12.40 11.95
N THR A 327 -5.69 -11.16 11.50
CA THR A 327 -6.55 -10.15 12.14
C THR A 327 -7.53 -9.48 11.18
N CYS A 328 -7.44 -9.73 9.86
CA CYS A 328 -8.28 -9.05 8.88
C CYS A 328 -9.66 -9.71 8.71
N PRO A 329 -10.78 -9.04 9.07
CA PRO A 329 -12.13 -9.59 8.96
C PRO A 329 -12.76 -9.53 7.55
N HIS A 330 -12.05 -9.08 6.51
CA HIS A 330 -12.55 -9.16 5.14
C HIS A 330 -12.70 -10.60 4.63
N LEU A 331 -11.98 -11.55 5.23
CA LEU A 331 -12.09 -13.00 4.97
C LEU A 331 -12.01 -13.36 3.48
N CYS A 332 -11.19 -12.64 2.72
CA CYS A 332 -11.01 -12.89 1.30
C CYS A 332 -10.55 -14.33 1.05
N GLU A 333 -11.09 -15.00 0.04
CA GLU A 333 -10.77 -16.39 -0.33
C GLU A 333 -9.29 -16.53 -0.73
N TYR A 334 -8.72 -15.51 -1.34
CA TYR A 334 -7.33 -15.45 -1.78
C TYR A 334 -6.38 -14.76 -0.76
N CYS A 335 -6.74 -14.75 0.53
CA CYS A 335 -5.95 -14.05 1.54
C CYS A 335 -4.67 -14.80 1.90
N TYR A 336 -3.52 -14.16 1.74
CA TYR A 336 -2.23 -14.66 2.20
C TYR A 336 -1.94 -14.35 3.68
N ALA A 337 -2.62 -13.36 4.26
CA ALA A 337 -2.34 -12.84 5.60
C ALA A 337 -3.07 -13.61 6.71
N ASN A 338 -4.23 -14.18 6.43
CA ASN A 338 -4.97 -15.03 7.36
C ASN A 338 -4.59 -16.49 7.14
N ALA A 339 -4.23 -17.20 8.20
CA ALA A 339 -3.99 -18.64 8.13
C ALA A 339 -5.31 -19.40 7.98
N THR A 340 -6.35 -18.97 8.73
CA THR A 340 -7.72 -19.46 8.61
C THR A 340 -8.69 -18.30 8.88
N LYS A 341 -9.90 -18.39 8.32
CA LYS A 341 -10.98 -17.43 8.60
C LYS A 341 -11.37 -17.42 10.08
N ASP A 342 -11.45 -18.58 10.70
CA ASP A 342 -11.82 -18.74 12.12
C ASP A 342 -10.83 -18.05 13.06
N LEU A 343 -9.52 -18.15 12.76
CA LEU A 343 -8.50 -17.48 13.56
C LEU A 343 -8.61 -15.96 13.43
N ALA A 344 -8.86 -15.46 12.23
CA ALA A 344 -9.08 -14.01 12.00
C ALA A 344 -10.32 -13.52 12.75
N ILE A 345 -11.43 -14.26 12.71
CA ILE A 345 -12.67 -13.96 13.45
C ILE A 345 -12.42 -13.99 14.97
N LYS A 346 -11.69 -15.01 15.46
CA LYS A 346 -11.32 -15.12 16.88
C LYS A 346 -10.54 -13.90 17.35
N ASN A 347 -9.49 -13.52 16.59
CA ASN A 347 -8.66 -12.36 16.95
C ASN A 347 -9.44 -11.05 16.84
N TRP A 348 -10.35 -10.92 15.86
CA TRP A 348 -11.25 -9.79 15.77
C TRP A 348 -12.17 -9.67 16.99
N LYS A 349 -12.80 -10.78 17.43
CA LYS A 349 -13.63 -10.80 18.63
C LYS A 349 -12.82 -10.44 19.89
N GLN A 350 -11.58 -10.89 19.98
CA GLN A 350 -10.68 -10.53 21.08
C GLN A 350 -10.34 -9.03 21.07
N HIS A 351 -10.03 -8.45 19.88
CA HIS A 351 -9.86 -7.02 19.74
C HIS A 351 -11.08 -6.24 20.24
N GLN A 352 -12.29 -6.66 19.88
CA GLN A 352 -13.53 -6.00 20.31
C GLN A 352 -13.72 -5.97 21.84
N GLN A 353 -13.11 -6.90 22.58
CA GLN A 353 -13.14 -6.93 24.03
C GLN A 353 -12.12 -5.97 24.67
N ASN A 354 -11.04 -5.64 23.94
CA ASN A 354 -9.98 -4.74 24.42
C ASN A 354 -9.47 -3.85 23.28
N LYS A 355 -10.36 -3.00 22.76
CA LYS A 355 -10.14 -2.20 21.54
C LYS A 355 -8.93 -1.28 21.59
N PHE A 356 -8.52 -0.83 22.76
CA PHE A 356 -7.47 0.17 22.91
C PHE A 356 -6.18 -0.40 23.53
N ALA A 357 -6.04 -1.72 23.52
CA ALA A 357 -4.79 -2.37 23.91
C ALA A 357 -3.59 -1.92 23.06
N ASP A 358 -2.39 -2.24 23.51
CA ASP A 358 -1.15 -1.90 22.79
C ASP A 358 -1.05 -2.57 21.43
N THR A 359 -1.57 -3.79 21.32
CA THR A 359 -1.57 -4.61 20.09
C THR A 359 -2.95 -4.63 19.44
N ILE A 360 -2.98 -4.91 18.14
CA ILE A 360 -4.24 -5.11 17.39
C ILE A 360 -5.07 -6.26 17.97
N THR A 361 -4.40 -7.34 18.39
CA THR A 361 -5.09 -8.51 18.94
C THR A 361 -5.60 -8.33 20.37
N GLY A 362 -5.24 -7.24 21.04
CA GLY A 362 -5.67 -6.98 22.43
C GLY A 362 -4.91 -7.80 23.49
N LYS A 363 -3.75 -8.37 23.12
CA LYS A 363 -2.88 -9.21 23.98
C LYS A 363 -1.82 -8.39 24.69
#